data_9cc7e171b8c8946f4f99d9f803aa2bad
#
_entry.id   9cc7e171b8c8946f4f99d9f803aa2bad
#
_cell.length_a   1.000
_cell.length_b   1.000
_cell.length_c   1.000
_cell.angle_alpha   90.00
_cell.angle_beta   90.00
_cell.angle_gamma   90.00
#
_symmetry.space_group_name_H-M   'P 1'
#
loop_
_entity.id
_entity.type
_entity.pdbx_description
1 polymer ?
#
loop_
_entity_poly.entity_id
_entity_poly.type
_entity_poly.pdbx_seq_one_letter_code
_entity_poly.pdbx_strand_id
1 'polypeptide(L)'
;MKLVTFSHRGAVGPGLLSDATVHPLRDVASMVDLVALGLDAALVLGVRAESGPGVPLSDVTLLAPIQPPTLRDFVAFEEHVAGVRRAIEGSPGVPAAWYDAPAFYFSNPCAVVGPDVDVAVPARSVDLDFELEVAAVIGTVGADHTPASGHDAIFGYTILNDWSARDLQRPEMQVGLGPAKGKDFASSLGPCLVTADELEDSHDADGFLALWCEARVNDQLIGQDLLSNMSWTFGSMVAHASRNVVLRPGDVLGSGTMGNGGCLAELWGRNGRQDPPPLRAGDVVSLTVEGIGTLRNRVVTGSDPAPAPAARIRDAAAARQAHLDQRADPVAANGPQ
;
A
#
# COMPACT_ATOMS: atom_id res chain seq x y z
N MET A 1 4.36 -15.21 -14.51
CA MET A 1 3.30 -16.08 -13.92
C MET A 1 2.39 -15.25 -13.00
N LYS A 2 1.12 -15.69 -12.79
CA LYS A 2 0.21 -15.06 -11.83
C LYS A 2 0.12 -15.90 -10.56
N LEU A 3 0.65 -15.41 -9.46
CA LEU A 3 0.70 -16.09 -8.17
C LEU A 3 -0.39 -15.54 -7.24
N VAL A 4 -1.06 -16.42 -6.51
CA VAL A 4 -2.15 -16.06 -5.59
C VAL A 4 -1.94 -16.70 -4.23
N THR A 5 -2.39 -16.05 -3.18
CA THR A 5 -2.69 -16.70 -1.90
C THR A 5 -4.19 -16.94 -1.84
N PHE A 6 -4.58 -18.15 -1.55
CA PHE A 6 -5.99 -18.54 -1.57
C PHE A 6 -6.38 -19.43 -0.39
N SER A 7 -7.67 -19.42 -0.09
CA SER A 7 -8.30 -20.34 0.86
C SER A 7 -9.22 -21.30 0.12
N HIS A 8 -9.07 -22.60 0.40
CA HIS A 8 -9.95 -23.63 -0.10
C HIS A 8 -10.24 -24.66 1.02
N ARG A 9 -11.51 -24.85 1.38
CA ARG A 9 -11.95 -25.80 2.44
C ARG A 9 -11.22 -25.62 3.77
N GLY A 10 -10.92 -24.37 4.13
CA GLY A 10 -10.22 -23.99 5.37
C GLY A 10 -8.70 -24.09 5.33
N ALA A 11 -8.10 -24.61 4.26
CA ALA A 11 -6.67 -24.57 4.05
C ALA A 11 -6.28 -23.28 3.33
N VAL A 12 -5.21 -22.60 3.76
CA VAL A 12 -4.65 -21.40 3.15
C VAL A 12 -3.25 -21.71 2.64
N GLY A 13 -2.90 -21.21 1.45
CA GLY A 13 -1.57 -21.37 0.89
C GLY A 13 -1.38 -20.62 -0.44
N PRO A 14 -0.15 -20.60 -0.96
CA PRO A 14 0.16 -20.05 -2.26
C PRO A 14 -0.26 -20.99 -3.38
N GLY A 15 -0.56 -20.41 -4.54
CA GLY A 15 -0.91 -21.13 -5.77
C GLY A 15 -0.54 -20.36 -7.02
N LEU A 16 -0.43 -21.08 -8.14
CA LEU A 16 -0.37 -20.52 -9.47
C LEU A 16 -1.80 -20.38 -10.01
N LEU A 17 -2.16 -19.22 -10.48
CA LEU A 17 -3.40 -18.97 -11.23
C LEU A 17 -3.10 -19.09 -12.72
N SER A 18 -3.66 -20.13 -13.36
CA SER A 18 -3.61 -20.33 -14.81
C SER A 18 -5.05 -20.45 -15.32
N ASP A 19 -5.44 -19.57 -16.23
CA ASP A 19 -6.82 -19.40 -16.69
C ASP A 19 -7.80 -19.21 -15.52
N ALA A 20 -8.76 -20.10 -15.36
CA ALA A 20 -9.74 -20.10 -14.27
C ALA A 20 -9.45 -21.19 -13.23
N THR A 21 -8.19 -21.58 -13.07
CA THR A 21 -7.75 -22.68 -12.19
C THR A 21 -6.60 -22.24 -11.30
N VAL A 22 -6.70 -22.55 -10.01
CA VAL A 22 -5.62 -22.35 -9.05
C VAL A 22 -4.91 -23.67 -8.80
N HIS A 23 -3.61 -23.70 -9.07
CA HIS A 23 -2.75 -24.87 -8.84
C HIS A 23 -1.95 -24.66 -7.53
N PRO A 24 -2.22 -25.43 -6.46
CA PRO A 24 -1.57 -25.23 -5.17
C PRO A 24 -0.04 -25.46 -5.23
N LEU A 25 0.74 -24.55 -4.69
CA LEU A 25 2.18 -24.66 -4.49
C LEU A 25 2.47 -25.31 -3.13
N ARG A 26 2.48 -26.65 -3.11
CA ARG A 26 2.50 -27.45 -1.86
C ARG A 26 3.88 -27.52 -1.17
N ASP A 27 4.94 -27.12 -1.88
CA ASP A 27 6.32 -27.20 -1.40
C ASP A 27 6.73 -25.99 -0.56
N VAL A 28 5.85 -24.98 -0.42
CA VAL A 28 6.08 -23.75 0.36
C VAL A 28 4.87 -23.44 1.25
N ALA A 29 5.12 -22.87 2.43
CA ALA A 29 4.07 -22.61 3.41
C ALA A 29 3.32 -21.29 3.16
N SER A 30 4.00 -20.29 2.62
CA SER A 30 3.45 -18.96 2.36
C SER A 30 4.00 -18.33 1.08
N MET A 31 3.37 -17.24 0.64
CA MET A 31 3.89 -16.47 -0.49
C MET A 31 5.25 -15.82 -0.17
N VAL A 32 5.46 -15.38 1.08
CA VAL A 32 6.77 -14.84 1.49
C VAL A 32 7.86 -15.91 1.40
N ASP A 33 7.56 -17.16 1.79
CA ASP A 33 8.51 -18.27 1.64
C ASP A 33 8.83 -18.56 0.17
N LEU A 34 7.82 -18.49 -0.72
CA LEU A 34 8.03 -18.64 -2.16
C LEU A 34 8.93 -17.54 -2.72
N VAL A 35 8.63 -16.28 -2.38
CA VAL A 35 9.40 -15.10 -2.81
C VAL A 35 10.86 -15.20 -2.30
N ALA A 36 11.07 -15.72 -1.10
CA ALA A 36 12.39 -15.90 -0.50
C ALA A 36 13.27 -16.96 -1.22
N LEU A 37 12.65 -17.87 -2.00
CA LEU A 37 13.41 -18.81 -2.85
C LEU A 37 14.00 -18.13 -4.10
N GLY A 38 13.54 -16.92 -4.44
CA GLY A 38 13.89 -16.19 -5.65
C GLY A 38 13.02 -16.54 -6.86
N LEU A 39 13.09 -15.69 -7.88
CA LEU A 39 12.21 -15.77 -9.06
C LEU A 39 12.37 -17.09 -9.82
N ASP A 40 13.60 -17.50 -10.13
CA ASP A 40 13.86 -18.73 -10.91
C ASP A 40 13.27 -19.97 -10.23
N ALA A 41 13.45 -20.10 -8.92
CA ALA A 41 12.91 -21.22 -8.16
C ALA A 41 11.36 -21.19 -8.13
N ALA A 42 10.79 -20.01 -7.99
CA ALA A 42 9.33 -19.83 -8.03
C ALA A 42 8.72 -20.21 -9.37
N LEU A 43 9.39 -19.84 -10.49
CA LEU A 43 8.97 -20.23 -11.84
C LEU A 43 9.01 -21.75 -12.04
N VAL A 44 10.06 -22.43 -11.57
CA VAL A 44 10.15 -23.91 -11.63
C VAL A 44 9.03 -24.56 -10.82
N LEU A 45 8.75 -24.07 -9.60
CA LEU A 45 7.65 -24.58 -8.76
C LEU A 45 6.29 -24.33 -9.41
N GLY A 46 6.09 -23.17 -10.06
CA GLY A 46 4.87 -22.83 -10.76
C GLY A 46 4.58 -23.79 -11.93
N VAL A 47 5.56 -24.04 -12.81
CA VAL A 47 5.44 -25.00 -13.93
C VAL A 47 5.11 -26.40 -13.42
N ARG A 48 5.77 -26.82 -12.34
CA ARG A 48 5.49 -28.13 -11.71
C ARG A 48 4.07 -28.20 -11.15
N ALA A 49 3.60 -27.14 -10.47
CA ALA A 49 2.26 -27.10 -9.91
C ALA A 49 1.18 -27.15 -10.99
N GLU A 50 1.38 -26.45 -12.11
CA GLU A 50 0.46 -26.41 -13.25
C GLU A 50 0.23 -27.81 -13.87
N SER A 51 1.26 -28.67 -13.83
CA SER A 51 1.16 -30.06 -14.29
C SER A 51 0.34 -30.94 -13.34
N GLY A 52 0.01 -30.46 -12.16
CA GLY A 52 -0.74 -31.19 -11.11
C GLY A 52 -2.23 -30.84 -11.09
N PRO A 53 -2.97 -31.43 -10.15
CA PRO A 53 -4.40 -31.15 -10.01
C PRO A 53 -4.62 -29.71 -9.52
N GLY A 54 -5.47 -28.97 -10.24
CA GLY A 54 -5.92 -27.64 -9.89
C GLY A 54 -7.29 -27.62 -9.22
N VAL A 55 -7.66 -26.45 -8.70
CA VAL A 55 -8.96 -26.16 -8.11
C VAL A 55 -9.59 -25.03 -8.92
N PRO A 56 -10.85 -25.12 -9.36
CA PRO A 56 -11.52 -24.04 -10.06
C PRO A 56 -11.46 -22.74 -9.26
N LEU A 57 -11.21 -21.61 -9.91
CA LEU A 57 -11.16 -20.29 -9.27
C LEU A 57 -12.47 -19.97 -8.54
N SER A 58 -13.61 -20.45 -9.03
CA SER A 58 -14.93 -20.30 -8.39
C SER A 58 -15.04 -20.99 -7.02
N ASP A 59 -14.17 -21.97 -6.74
CA ASP A 59 -14.24 -22.80 -5.53
C ASP A 59 -13.24 -22.33 -4.45
N VAL A 60 -12.49 -21.27 -4.72
CA VAL A 60 -11.53 -20.69 -3.80
C VAL A 60 -11.91 -19.26 -3.41
N THR A 61 -11.41 -18.81 -2.27
CA THR A 61 -11.40 -17.39 -1.90
C THR A 61 -9.98 -16.88 -2.06
N LEU A 62 -9.79 -15.87 -2.91
CA LEU A 62 -8.52 -15.17 -3.01
C LEU A 62 -8.30 -14.30 -1.77
N LEU A 63 -7.08 -14.29 -1.27
CA LEU A 63 -6.60 -13.44 -0.18
C LEU A 63 -5.60 -12.43 -0.75
N ALA A 64 -5.12 -11.50 0.08
CA ALA A 64 -3.98 -10.67 -0.33
C ALA A 64 -2.85 -11.60 -0.83
N PRO A 65 -2.31 -11.36 -2.04
CA PRO A 65 -1.35 -12.29 -2.63
C PRO A 65 -0.13 -12.50 -1.76
N ILE A 66 0.24 -11.48 -0.99
CA ILE A 66 1.32 -11.54 0.00
C ILE A 66 0.93 -10.79 1.26
N GLN A 67 1.37 -11.28 2.44
CA GLN A 67 1.34 -10.54 3.70
C GLN A 67 2.74 -9.96 3.92
N PRO A 68 2.97 -8.67 3.61
CA PRO A 68 4.31 -8.13 3.57
C PRO A 68 4.91 -7.93 4.98
N PRO A 69 6.23 -8.17 5.16
CA PRO A 69 6.94 -7.80 6.39
C PRO A 69 6.93 -6.28 6.63
N THR A 70 7.08 -5.51 5.56
CA THR A 70 6.99 -4.04 5.56
C THR A 70 6.24 -3.57 4.32
N LEU A 71 5.53 -2.45 4.45
CA LEU A 71 4.89 -1.74 3.35
C LEU A 71 5.36 -0.28 3.38
N ARG A 72 6.08 0.11 2.33
CA ARG A 72 6.45 1.50 2.07
C ARG A 72 5.66 1.99 0.89
N ASP A 73 5.04 3.13 1.06
CA ASP A 73 4.26 3.74 0.00
C ASP A 73 4.92 5.05 -0.42
N PHE A 74 5.27 5.10 -1.71
CA PHE A 74 5.92 6.25 -2.33
C PHE A 74 4.88 7.26 -2.81
N VAL A 75 5.36 8.36 -3.36
CA VAL A 75 4.52 9.37 -4.01
C VAL A 75 5.20 9.80 -5.31
N ALA A 76 5.12 8.92 -6.32
CA ALA A 76 5.93 9.07 -7.53
C ALA A 76 5.26 9.85 -8.68
N PHE A 77 3.99 10.28 -8.56
CA PHE A 77 3.26 10.96 -9.62
C PHE A 77 3.07 12.45 -9.31
N GLU A 78 3.64 13.31 -10.16
CA GLU A 78 3.59 14.75 -10.01
C GLU A 78 2.16 15.32 -10.03
N GLU A 79 1.31 14.83 -10.95
CA GLU A 79 -0.08 15.28 -11.04
C GLU A 79 -0.87 14.98 -9.77
N HIS A 80 -0.70 13.78 -9.19
CA HIS A 80 -1.31 13.41 -7.92
C HIS A 80 -0.89 14.37 -6.81
N VAL A 81 0.42 14.60 -6.65
CA VAL A 81 0.96 15.53 -5.63
C VAL A 81 0.35 16.92 -5.77
N ALA A 82 0.33 17.44 -6.99
CA ALA A 82 -0.22 18.79 -7.26
C ALA A 82 -1.71 18.88 -6.94
N GLY A 83 -2.49 17.83 -7.30
CA GLY A 83 -3.93 17.77 -7.08
C GLY A 83 -4.29 17.62 -5.60
N VAL A 84 -3.71 16.64 -4.91
CA VAL A 84 -3.97 16.35 -3.50
C VAL A 84 -3.55 17.51 -2.60
N ARG A 85 -2.39 18.11 -2.83
CA ARG A 85 -1.98 19.30 -2.06
C ARG A 85 -2.96 20.46 -2.18
N ARG A 86 -3.50 20.66 -3.36
CA ARG A 86 -4.54 21.69 -3.56
C ARG A 86 -5.82 21.35 -2.79
N ALA A 87 -6.24 20.08 -2.79
CA ALA A 87 -7.45 19.62 -2.09
C ALA A 87 -7.31 19.63 -0.56
N ILE A 88 -6.16 19.20 -0.04
CA ILE A 88 -5.96 18.96 1.40
C ILE A 88 -5.31 20.18 2.09
N GLU A 89 -4.29 20.77 1.47
CA GLU A 89 -3.50 21.85 2.08
C GLU A 89 -3.89 23.25 1.56
N GLY A 90 -4.66 23.34 0.47
CA GLY A 90 -4.95 24.60 -0.21
C GLY A 90 -3.74 25.21 -0.89
N SER A 91 -2.62 24.48 -1.00
CA SER A 91 -1.35 24.96 -1.55
C SER A 91 -1.21 24.50 -3.00
N PRO A 92 -0.92 25.41 -3.96
CA PRO A 92 -0.68 25.02 -5.34
C PRO A 92 0.72 24.44 -5.54
N GLY A 93 0.84 23.52 -6.50
CA GLY A 93 2.12 23.00 -7.01
C GLY A 93 2.76 21.91 -6.17
N VAL A 94 3.92 21.47 -6.63
CA VAL A 94 4.72 20.39 -6.05
C VAL A 94 5.87 20.99 -5.24
N PRO A 95 6.20 20.49 -4.04
CA PRO A 95 7.35 20.97 -3.27
C PRO A 95 8.66 20.71 -4.02
N ALA A 96 9.61 21.65 -3.99
CA ALA A 96 10.90 21.45 -4.65
C ALA A 96 11.63 20.18 -4.18
N ALA A 97 11.56 19.88 -2.88
CA ALA A 97 12.16 18.67 -2.31
C ALA A 97 11.59 17.36 -2.87
N TRP A 98 10.40 17.38 -3.47
CA TRP A 98 9.84 16.19 -4.11
C TRP A 98 10.66 15.74 -5.32
N TYR A 99 11.29 16.69 -6.06
CA TYR A 99 12.12 16.38 -7.22
C TYR A 99 13.53 15.89 -6.85
N ASP A 100 13.93 15.99 -5.57
CA ASP A 100 15.27 15.60 -5.13
C ASP A 100 15.40 14.10 -4.89
N ALA A 101 14.33 13.43 -4.43
CA ALA A 101 14.34 11.99 -4.16
C ALA A 101 12.90 11.44 -4.05
N PRO A 102 12.70 10.14 -4.38
CA PRO A 102 11.40 9.49 -4.22
C PRO A 102 11.05 9.35 -2.73
N ALA A 103 10.16 10.21 -2.24
CA ALA A 103 9.71 10.17 -0.85
C ALA A 103 8.72 9.03 -0.62
N PHE A 104 8.74 8.43 0.57
CA PHE A 104 7.78 7.41 1.00
C PHE A 104 7.44 7.55 2.47
N TYR A 105 6.34 6.94 2.89
CA TYR A 105 6.01 6.71 4.28
C TYR A 105 5.86 5.20 4.54
N PHE A 106 5.91 4.80 5.82
CA PHE A 106 5.62 3.42 6.22
C PHE A 106 4.12 3.27 6.45
N SER A 107 3.48 2.44 5.62
CA SER A 107 2.10 2.04 5.84
C SER A 107 2.01 0.86 6.80
N ASN A 108 0.79 0.47 7.19
CA ASN A 108 0.55 -0.59 8.18
C ASN A 108 0.45 -1.98 7.51
N PRO A 109 1.49 -2.83 7.58
CA PRO A 109 1.41 -4.16 6.98
C PRO A 109 0.39 -5.08 7.66
N CYS A 110 -0.03 -4.76 8.90
CA CYS A 110 -1.04 -5.55 9.62
C CYS A 110 -2.47 -5.27 9.15
N ALA A 111 -2.70 -4.21 8.37
CA ALA A 111 -4.01 -3.84 7.83
C ALA A 111 -4.19 -4.24 6.36
N VAL A 112 -3.31 -5.10 5.83
CA VAL A 112 -3.39 -5.58 4.45
C VAL A 112 -4.57 -6.54 4.29
N VAL A 113 -5.42 -6.27 3.30
CA VAL A 113 -6.59 -7.08 2.93
C VAL A 113 -6.51 -7.51 1.47
N GLY A 114 -7.23 -8.57 1.13
CA GLY A 114 -7.25 -9.12 -0.23
C GLY A 114 -8.39 -8.59 -1.10
N PRO A 115 -8.51 -9.12 -2.32
CA PRO A 115 -9.62 -8.83 -3.20
C PRO A 115 -10.95 -9.29 -2.57
N ASP A 116 -12.04 -8.59 -2.92
CA ASP A 116 -13.42 -8.84 -2.47
C ASP A 116 -13.63 -8.78 -0.94
N VAL A 117 -12.64 -8.36 -0.16
CA VAL A 117 -12.80 -8.08 1.28
C VAL A 117 -13.50 -6.73 1.45
N ASP A 118 -14.48 -6.68 2.34
CA ASP A 118 -15.17 -5.45 2.70
C ASP A 118 -14.22 -4.50 3.47
N VAL A 119 -14.20 -3.21 3.08
CA VAL A 119 -13.40 -2.18 3.73
C VAL A 119 -14.30 -1.26 4.55
N ALA A 120 -14.07 -1.21 5.85
CA ALA A 120 -14.88 -0.42 6.76
C ALA A 120 -14.47 1.07 6.72
N VAL A 121 -15.45 1.96 6.62
CA VAL A 121 -15.22 3.40 6.80
C VAL A 121 -14.68 3.65 8.21
N PRO A 122 -13.53 4.32 8.38
CA PRO A 122 -13.01 4.66 9.70
C PRO A 122 -14.01 5.49 10.51
N ALA A 123 -14.02 5.27 11.83
CA ALA A 123 -14.93 5.98 12.73
C ALA A 123 -14.89 7.50 12.52
N ARG A 124 -16.07 8.08 12.28
CA ARG A 124 -16.28 9.53 12.06
C ARG A 124 -15.67 10.10 10.81
N SER A 125 -15.07 9.29 9.93
CA SER A 125 -14.62 9.78 8.64
C SER A 125 -15.82 10.00 7.72
N VAL A 126 -15.78 11.12 7.00
CA VAL A 126 -16.77 11.53 6.00
C VAL A 126 -16.14 11.76 4.61
N ASP A 127 -14.81 11.75 4.53
CA ASP A 127 -14.04 12.00 3.31
C ASP A 127 -13.21 10.75 2.94
N LEU A 128 -13.87 9.57 2.83
CA LEU A 128 -13.20 8.33 2.42
C LEU A 128 -12.88 8.37 0.92
N ASP A 129 -11.67 7.93 0.59
CA ASP A 129 -11.11 7.92 -0.75
C ASP A 129 -10.36 6.61 -1.02
N PHE A 130 -10.10 6.31 -2.28
CA PHE A 130 -9.24 5.21 -2.75
C PHE A 130 -7.97 5.79 -3.39
N GLU A 131 -6.93 4.97 -3.55
CA GLU A 131 -5.72 5.31 -4.30
C GLU A 131 -5.28 4.14 -5.17
N LEU A 132 -5.34 4.34 -6.51
CA LEU A 132 -4.87 3.35 -7.49
C LEU A 132 -3.36 3.42 -7.61
N GLU A 133 -2.72 2.31 -7.27
CA GLU A 133 -1.26 2.15 -7.31
C GLU A 133 -0.86 0.78 -7.84
N VAL A 134 0.40 0.67 -8.26
CA VAL A 134 1.09 -0.60 -8.44
C VAL A 134 2.17 -0.73 -7.38
N ALA A 135 2.29 -1.91 -6.81
CA ALA A 135 3.32 -2.20 -5.81
C ALA A 135 4.31 -3.25 -6.32
N ALA A 136 5.60 -2.97 -6.15
CA ALA A 136 6.68 -3.93 -6.37
C ALA A 136 6.91 -4.76 -5.10
N VAL A 137 7.12 -6.07 -5.27
CA VAL A 137 7.47 -7.00 -4.20
C VAL A 137 8.95 -7.34 -4.33
N ILE A 138 9.71 -7.15 -3.26
CA ILE A 138 11.15 -7.44 -3.25
C ILE A 138 11.39 -8.95 -3.16
N GLY A 139 12.26 -9.46 -4.03
CA GLY A 139 12.64 -10.88 -4.10
C GLY A 139 14.01 -11.19 -3.52
N THR A 140 14.89 -10.21 -3.45
CA THR A 140 16.29 -10.42 -3.08
C THR A 140 16.68 -9.60 -1.86
N VAL A 141 17.38 -10.22 -0.90
CA VAL A 141 17.98 -9.52 0.24
C VAL A 141 19.09 -8.60 -0.24
N GLY A 142 19.05 -7.32 0.14
CA GLY A 142 20.13 -6.40 -0.19
C GLY A 142 19.96 -5.02 0.44
N ALA A 143 21.06 -4.28 0.46
CA ALA A 143 21.13 -2.88 0.84
C ALA A 143 21.91 -2.10 -0.21
N ASP A 144 21.72 -0.78 -0.24
CA ASP A 144 22.48 0.13 -1.09
C ASP A 144 22.45 -0.24 -2.60
N HIS A 145 21.27 -0.70 -3.06
CA HIS A 145 21.07 -1.01 -4.48
C HIS A 145 21.30 0.22 -5.36
N THR A 146 21.82 0.00 -6.55
CA THR A 146 21.73 0.95 -7.67
C THR A 146 20.34 0.81 -8.34
N PRO A 147 19.89 1.76 -9.17
CA PRO A 147 18.63 1.58 -9.91
C PRO A 147 18.57 0.28 -10.73
N ALA A 148 19.68 -0.14 -11.34
CA ALA A 148 19.77 -1.38 -12.10
C ALA A 148 19.65 -2.61 -11.19
N SER A 149 20.48 -2.74 -10.13
CA SER A 149 20.36 -3.86 -9.20
C SER A 149 19.08 -3.79 -8.36
N GLY A 150 18.45 -2.62 -8.23
CA GLY A 150 17.15 -2.46 -7.62
C GLY A 150 16.03 -3.02 -8.50
N HIS A 151 16.13 -2.85 -9.81
CA HIS A 151 15.23 -3.52 -10.77
C HIS A 151 15.36 -5.05 -10.65
N ASP A 152 16.58 -5.58 -10.67
CA ASP A 152 16.86 -7.01 -10.56
C ASP A 152 16.41 -7.61 -9.20
N ALA A 153 16.23 -6.79 -8.18
CA ALA A 153 15.78 -7.23 -6.86
C ALA A 153 14.25 -7.42 -6.78
N ILE A 154 13.49 -7.01 -7.79
CA ILE A 154 12.03 -7.11 -7.81
C ILE A 154 11.62 -8.52 -8.23
N PHE A 155 10.79 -9.15 -7.41
CA PHE A 155 10.20 -10.46 -7.69
C PHE A 155 8.98 -10.36 -8.62
N GLY A 156 8.19 -9.29 -8.47
CA GLY A 156 6.97 -9.10 -9.23
C GLY A 156 6.15 -7.92 -8.75
N TYR A 157 4.96 -7.77 -9.31
CA TYR A 157 4.09 -6.62 -9.11
C TYR A 157 2.65 -7.03 -8.79
N THR A 158 1.97 -6.19 -8.04
CA THR A 158 0.54 -6.34 -7.69
C THR A 158 -0.14 -4.98 -7.65
N ILE A 159 -1.47 -4.94 -7.68
CA ILE A 159 -2.21 -3.68 -7.46
C ILE A 159 -2.25 -3.41 -5.96
N LEU A 160 -2.06 -2.16 -5.59
CA LEU A 160 -2.26 -1.63 -4.25
C LEU A 160 -3.38 -0.59 -4.29
N ASN A 161 -4.30 -0.68 -3.36
CA ASN A 161 -5.22 0.41 -3.04
C ASN A 161 -4.88 0.93 -1.63
N ASP A 162 -4.30 2.13 -1.55
CA ASP A 162 -3.99 2.79 -0.29
C ASP A 162 -5.20 3.63 0.17
N TRP A 163 -6.11 2.97 0.88
CA TRP A 163 -7.35 3.57 1.36
C TRP A 163 -7.08 4.77 2.26
N SER A 164 -7.78 5.87 1.99
CA SER A 164 -7.49 7.17 2.59
C SER A 164 -8.74 7.80 3.20
N ALA A 165 -8.69 8.07 4.51
CA ALA A 165 -9.67 8.92 5.19
C ALA A 165 -9.11 10.35 5.24
N ARG A 166 -9.44 11.19 4.26
CA ARG A 166 -8.80 12.48 4.01
C ARG A 166 -9.02 13.50 5.14
N ASP A 167 -10.18 13.44 5.77
CA ASP A 167 -10.53 14.28 6.92
C ASP A 167 -9.73 13.91 8.18
N LEU A 168 -9.36 12.63 8.35
CA LEU A 168 -8.44 12.18 9.40
C LEU A 168 -6.98 12.48 9.04
N GLN A 169 -6.60 12.29 7.79
CA GLN A 169 -5.24 12.55 7.29
C GLN A 169 -4.85 14.03 7.42
N ARG A 170 -5.76 14.96 7.13
CA ARG A 170 -5.47 16.40 7.10
C ARG A 170 -4.91 16.96 8.41
N PRO A 171 -5.49 16.71 9.60
CA PRO A 171 -4.89 17.15 10.87
C PRO A 171 -3.59 16.41 11.21
N GLU A 172 -3.44 15.13 10.83
CA GLU A 172 -2.22 14.35 11.08
C GLU A 172 -1.01 14.95 10.34
N MET A 173 -1.20 15.36 9.09
CA MET A 173 -0.15 16.02 8.31
C MET A 173 0.39 17.31 8.97
N GLN A 174 -0.45 18.02 9.73
CA GLN A 174 -0.03 19.23 10.46
C GLN A 174 0.91 18.91 11.64
N VAL A 175 0.90 17.67 12.14
CA VAL A 175 1.82 17.23 13.21
C VAL A 175 3.23 16.99 12.69
N GLY A 176 3.41 16.79 11.37
CA GLY A 176 4.71 16.62 10.73
C GLY A 176 5.31 15.21 10.86
N LEU A 177 4.52 14.19 11.24
CA LEU A 177 4.94 12.79 11.30
C LEU A 177 4.46 11.95 10.10
N GLY A 178 3.73 12.60 9.17
CA GLY A 178 3.09 11.91 8.04
C GLY A 178 1.72 11.33 8.41
N PRO A 179 1.08 10.61 7.46
CA PRO A 179 -0.23 10.01 7.70
C PRO A 179 -0.14 8.85 8.70
N ALA A 180 -1.19 8.68 9.50
CA ALA A 180 -1.33 7.60 10.46
C ALA A 180 -2.75 7.01 10.39
N LYS A 181 -3.68 7.43 11.28
CA LYS A 181 -5.06 6.89 11.32
C LYS A 181 -5.88 7.17 10.06
N GLY A 182 -5.46 8.16 9.28
CA GLY A 182 -6.05 8.45 7.97
C GLY A 182 -5.72 7.41 6.90
N LYS A 183 -4.74 6.51 7.14
CA LYS A 183 -4.21 5.53 6.18
C LYS A 183 -4.09 4.11 6.73
N ASP A 184 -3.85 3.91 8.04
CA ASP A 184 -3.45 2.64 8.64
C ASP A 184 -4.58 1.63 8.83
N PHE A 185 -5.80 1.93 8.40
CA PHE A 185 -6.99 1.10 8.63
C PHE A 185 -7.18 0.01 7.58
N ALA A 186 -6.70 0.22 6.35
CA ALA A 186 -6.73 -0.76 5.28
C ALA A 186 -5.75 -0.40 4.15
N SER A 187 -5.08 -1.43 3.61
CA SER A 187 -4.38 -1.39 2.32
C SER A 187 -4.78 -2.66 1.57
N SER A 188 -5.38 -2.54 0.38
CA SER A 188 -5.78 -3.73 -0.38
C SER A 188 -4.69 -4.12 -1.37
N LEU A 189 -4.30 -5.40 -1.39
CA LEU A 189 -3.37 -5.96 -2.37
C LEU A 189 -4.05 -7.05 -3.20
N GLY A 190 -3.80 -7.07 -4.51
CA GLY A 190 -4.32 -8.11 -5.38
C GLY A 190 -4.53 -7.69 -6.84
N PRO A 191 -5.25 -8.48 -7.64
CA PRO A 191 -5.84 -9.79 -7.29
C PRO A 191 -4.80 -10.91 -7.20
N CYS A 192 -3.60 -10.70 -7.76
CA CYS A 192 -2.48 -11.64 -7.79
C CYS A 192 -1.14 -10.89 -7.74
N LEU A 193 -0.07 -11.61 -7.48
CA LEU A 193 1.30 -11.20 -7.68
C LEU A 193 1.75 -11.72 -9.06
N VAL A 194 2.03 -10.81 -9.98
CA VAL A 194 2.56 -11.13 -11.31
C VAL A 194 4.07 -11.08 -11.25
N THR A 195 4.74 -12.14 -11.65
CA THR A 195 6.21 -12.21 -11.63
C THR A 195 6.83 -11.20 -12.59
N ALA A 196 8.02 -10.67 -12.26
CA ALA A 196 8.65 -9.57 -13.00
C ALA A 196 8.91 -9.92 -14.46
N ASP A 197 9.32 -11.16 -14.75
CA ASP A 197 9.56 -11.66 -16.11
C ASP A 197 8.32 -11.58 -17.02
N GLU A 198 7.12 -11.70 -16.47
CA GLU A 198 5.85 -11.61 -17.22
C GLU A 198 5.58 -10.19 -17.74
N LEU A 199 6.11 -9.18 -17.09
CA LEU A 199 5.92 -7.76 -17.43
C LEU A 199 7.17 -7.11 -18.04
N GLU A 200 8.24 -7.89 -18.30
CA GLU A 200 9.51 -7.36 -18.79
C GLU A 200 9.34 -6.64 -20.15
N ASP A 201 8.57 -7.21 -21.07
CA ASP A 201 8.29 -6.61 -22.38
C ASP A 201 7.40 -5.35 -22.32
N SER A 202 6.87 -5.02 -21.14
CA SER A 202 6.05 -3.82 -20.90
C SER A 202 6.86 -2.60 -20.48
N HIS A 203 8.18 -2.73 -20.32
CA HIS A 203 9.03 -1.58 -20.04
C HIS A 203 9.23 -0.71 -21.29
N ASP A 204 9.13 0.62 -21.09
CA ASP A 204 9.50 1.58 -22.12
C ASP A 204 11.04 1.74 -22.22
N ALA A 205 11.50 2.59 -23.15
CA ALA A 205 12.93 2.81 -23.39
C ALA A 205 13.67 3.42 -22.19
N ASP A 206 12.96 4.05 -21.26
CA ASP A 206 13.51 4.70 -20.07
C ASP A 206 13.41 3.79 -18.82
N GLY A 207 12.86 2.57 -19.00
CA GLY A 207 12.75 1.54 -17.94
C GLY A 207 11.52 1.69 -17.03
N PHE A 208 10.48 2.41 -17.48
CA PHE A 208 9.20 2.48 -16.78
C PHE A 208 8.24 1.42 -17.32
N LEU A 209 7.44 0.81 -16.43
CA LEU A 209 6.35 -0.08 -16.84
C LEU A 209 5.23 0.73 -17.50
N ALA A 210 5.02 0.53 -18.82
CA ALA A 210 4.02 1.23 -19.60
C ALA A 210 2.68 0.47 -19.60
N LEU A 211 2.09 0.27 -18.41
CA LEU A 211 0.82 -0.42 -18.22
C LEU A 211 -0.34 0.56 -18.15
N TRP A 212 -1.44 0.23 -18.81
CA TRP A 212 -2.68 1.00 -18.71
C TRP A 212 -3.40 0.69 -17.39
N CYS A 213 -3.91 1.73 -16.75
CA CYS A 213 -4.53 1.66 -15.43
C CYS A 213 -5.86 2.39 -15.40
N GLU A 214 -6.86 1.80 -14.74
CA GLU A 214 -8.21 2.37 -14.61
C GLU A 214 -8.71 2.26 -13.17
N ALA A 215 -9.37 3.32 -12.69
CA ALA A 215 -10.12 3.34 -11.44
C ALA A 215 -11.61 3.53 -11.72
N ARG A 216 -12.46 2.70 -11.12
CA ARG A 216 -13.92 2.78 -11.22
C ARG A 216 -14.55 2.75 -9.83
N VAL A 217 -15.63 3.52 -9.68
CA VAL A 217 -16.53 3.46 -8.52
C VAL A 217 -17.92 3.12 -9.03
N ASN A 218 -18.51 2.04 -8.54
CA ASN A 218 -19.83 1.54 -8.98
C ASN A 218 -19.90 1.39 -10.52
N ASP A 219 -18.84 0.82 -11.10
CA ASP A 219 -18.63 0.64 -12.55
C ASP A 219 -18.49 1.95 -13.36
N GLN A 220 -18.62 3.11 -12.73
CA GLN A 220 -18.36 4.40 -13.37
C GLN A 220 -16.85 4.66 -13.41
N LEU A 221 -16.31 4.97 -14.58
CA LEU A 221 -14.91 5.37 -14.75
C LEU A 221 -14.66 6.70 -14.01
N ILE A 222 -13.68 6.69 -13.12
CA ILE A 222 -13.24 7.86 -12.34
C ILE A 222 -11.96 8.43 -12.92
N GLY A 223 -10.97 7.58 -13.19
CA GLY A 223 -9.70 7.98 -13.75
C GLY A 223 -9.02 6.86 -14.52
N GLN A 224 -8.06 7.24 -15.34
CA GLN A 224 -7.26 6.32 -16.14
C GLN A 224 -5.94 6.99 -16.50
N ASP A 225 -4.85 6.24 -16.45
CA ASP A 225 -3.52 6.75 -16.74
C ASP A 225 -2.56 5.64 -17.15
N LEU A 226 -1.37 6.02 -17.60
CA LEU A 226 -0.24 5.11 -17.79
C LEU A 226 0.62 5.07 -16.52
N LEU A 227 0.98 3.88 -16.07
CA LEU A 227 1.90 3.70 -14.94
C LEU A 227 3.25 4.38 -15.22
N SER A 228 3.70 4.40 -16.48
CA SER A 228 4.94 5.07 -16.89
C SER A 228 4.95 6.61 -16.75
N ASN A 229 3.81 7.23 -16.37
CA ASN A 229 3.78 8.67 -16.03
C ASN A 229 4.37 8.98 -14.64
N MET A 230 4.83 7.97 -13.90
CA MET A 230 5.59 8.17 -12.67
C MET A 230 6.96 8.82 -12.94
N SER A 231 7.52 9.54 -11.96
CA SER A 231 8.78 10.28 -12.11
C SER A 231 10.03 9.49 -11.74
N TRP A 232 9.87 8.32 -11.11
CA TRP A 232 10.98 7.40 -10.77
C TRP A 232 10.60 5.99 -11.15
N THR A 233 11.54 5.26 -11.74
CA THR A 233 11.37 3.82 -11.97
C THR A 233 11.30 3.05 -10.65
N PHE A 234 10.68 1.88 -10.64
CA PHE A 234 10.69 1.00 -9.47
C PHE A 234 12.11 0.66 -9.01
N GLY A 235 13.06 0.45 -9.93
CA GLY A 235 14.46 0.26 -9.59
C GLY A 235 15.07 1.45 -8.84
N SER A 236 14.73 2.69 -9.20
CA SER A 236 15.14 3.90 -8.48
C SER A 236 14.52 3.99 -7.09
N MET A 237 13.25 3.58 -6.93
CA MET A 237 12.59 3.52 -5.63
C MET A 237 13.22 2.46 -4.72
N VAL A 238 13.55 1.27 -5.25
CA VAL A 238 14.29 0.23 -4.53
C VAL A 238 15.66 0.74 -4.10
N ALA A 239 16.40 1.41 -5.01
CA ALA A 239 17.69 2.01 -4.70
C ALA A 239 17.59 3.03 -3.56
N HIS A 240 16.55 3.87 -3.56
CA HIS A 240 16.33 4.84 -2.48
C HIS A 240 15.94 4.15 -1.16
N ALA A 241 14.99 3.21 -1.20
CA ALA A 241 14.50 2.50 -0.02
C ALA A 241 15.57 1.64 0.66
N SER A 242 16.57 1.18 -0.10
CA SER A 242 17.65 0.32 0.40
C SER A 242 18.86 1.08 0.94
N ARG A 243 18.90 2.42 0.84
CA ARG A 243 20.03 3.22 1.35
C ARG A 243 20.20 3.02 2.86
N ASN A 244 21.37 2.50 3.26
CA ASN A 244 21.72 2.23 4.66
C ASN A 244 20.76 1.28 5.39
N VAL A 245 19.92 0.54 4.67
CA VAL A 245 18.95 -0.41 5.26
C VAL A 245 18.79 -1.63 4.36
N VAL A 246 18.64 -2.81 4.97
CA VAL A 246 18.46 -4.06 4.23
C VAL A 246 16.97 -4.20 3.86
N LEU A 247 16.68 -4.33 2.56
CA LEU A 247 15.41 -4.84 2.07
C LEU A 247 15.42 -6.37 2.10
N ARG A 248 14.25 -6.97 2.27
CA ARG A 248 14.08 -8.42 2.41
C ARG A 248 12.99 -8.93 1.47
N PRO A 249 13.05 -10.21 1.09
CA PRO A 249 11.98 -10.83 0.33
C PRO A 249 10.62 -10.63 0.98
N GLY A 250 9.67 -10.20 0.18
CA GLY A 250 8.31 -9.88 0.63
C GLY A 250 8.08 -8.45 1.07
N ASP A 251 9.11 -7.60 1.23
CA ASP A 251 8.94 -6.15 1.40
C ASP A 251 8.18 -5.60 0.18
N VAL A 252 7.20 -4.75 0.42
CA VAL A 252 6.34 -4.15 -0.62
C VAL A 252 6.58 -2.66 -0.72
N LEU A 253 6.74 -2.18 -1.95
CA LEU A 253 6.96 -0.77 -2.29
C LEU A 253 5.84 -0.30 -3.24
N GLY A 254 4.87 0.48 -2.74
CA GLY A 254 3.83 1.13 -3.53
C GLY A 254 4.39 2.25 -4.39
N SER A 255 3.88 2.41 -5.61
CA SER A 255 4.29 3.46 -6.54
C SER A 255 3.93 4.86 -6.08
N GLY A 256 3.00 4.95 -5.16
CA GLY A 256 2.18 6.14 -4.99
C GLY A 256 1.05 6.18 -6.00
N THR A 257 0.06 6.96 -5.67
CA THR A 257 -1.18 7.09 -6.44
C THR A 257 -0.91 7.64 -7.84
N MET A 258 -1.47 7.00 -8.84
CA MET A 258 -1.42 7.48 -10.23
C MET A 258 -2.08 8.83 -10.39
N GLY A 259 -1.66 9.59 -11.40
CA GLY A 259 -2.30 10.82 -11.82
C GLY A 259 -3.65 10.59 -12.48
N ASN A 260 -4.21 11.66 -12.96
CA ASN A 260 -5.42 11.69 -13.80
C ASN A 260 -6.63 10.93 -13.24
N GLY A 261 -6.85 11.06 -11.92
CA GLY A 261 -7.99 10.46 -11.23
C GLY A 261 -7.71 9.10 -10.60
N GLY A 262 -6.46 8.79 -10.30
CA GLY A 262 -6.08 7.66 -9.46
C GLY A 262 -6.65 7.72 -8.06
N CYS A 263 -7.15 8.90 -7.63
CA CYS A 263 -7.94 9.09 -6.42
C CYS A 263 -8.96 10.23 -6.57
N LEU A 264 -9.92 10.31 -5.64
CA LEU A 264 -10.92 11.37 -5.64
C LEU A 264 -10.33 12.71 -5.20
N ALA A 265 -9.41 12.72 -4.23
CA ALA A 265 -8.83 13.95 -3.69
C ALA A 265 -8.06 14.75 -4.76
N GLU A 266 -7.40 14.09 -5.70
CA GLU A 266 -6.79 14.76 -6.85
C GLU A 266 -7.85 15.50 -7.68
N LEU A 267 -8.96 14.82 -7.98
CA LEU A 267 -10.07 15.43 -8.74
C LEU A 267 -10.72 16.59 -7.96
N TRP A 268 -10.87 16.45 -6.64
CA TRP A 268 -11.38 17.56 -5.81
C TRP A 268 -10.47 18.79 -5.88
N GLY A 269 -9.14 18.58 -5.87
CA GLY A 269 -8.19 19.65 -6.04
C GLY A 269 -8.24 20.32 -7.42
N ARG A 270 -8.47 19.52 -8.47
CA ARG A 270 -8.64 20.02 -9.86
C ARG A 270 -9.96 20.76 -10.05
N ASN A 271 -11.05 20.22 -9.47
CA ASN A 271 -12.41 20.76 -9.65
C ASN A 271 -12.74 21.87 -8.65
N GLY A 272 -11.94 22.06 -7.59
CA GLY A 272 -12.22 23.01 -6.51
C GLY A 272 -13.45 22.67 -5.67
N ARG A 273 -13.94 21.42 -5.75
CA ARG A 273 -15.08 20.89 -5.00
C ARG A 273 -15.00 19.35 -4.92
N GLN A 274 -15.69 18.74 -3.96
CA GLN A 274 -15.80 17.28 -3.82
C GLN A 274 -16.74 16.68 -4.89
N ASP A 275 -16.24 16.59 -6.11
CA ASP A 275 -16.93 16.01 -7.26
C ASP A 275 -15.91 15.19 -8.08
N PRO A 276 -16.04 13.85 -8.11
CA PRO A 276 -17.06 12.99 -7.48
C PRO A 276 -17.10 13.09 -5.95
N PRO A 277 -18.23 12.73 -5.30
CA PRO A 277 -18.34 12.77 -3.84
C PRO A 277 -17.42 11.73 -3.17
N PRO A 278 -17.08 11.90 -1.87
CA PRO A 278 -16.39 10.88 -1.09
C PRO A 278 -17.13 9.53 -1.09
N LEU A 279 -16.37 8.44 -0.96
CA LEU A 279 -16.91 7.09 -0.90
C LEU A 279 -17.80 6.87 0.33
N ARG A 280 -18.82 6.04 0.18
CA ARG A 280 -19.80 5.70 1.23
C ARG A 280 -20.00 4.20 1.31
N ALA A 281 -20.54 3.75 2.43
CA ALA A 281 -20.97 2.35 2.58
C ALA A 281 -21.93 1.95 1.45
N GLY A 282 -21.63 0.84 0.80
CA GLY A 282 -22.29 0.33 -0.39
C GLY A 282 -21.53 0.55 -1.69
N ASP A 283 -20.61 1.53 -1.75
CA ASP A 283 -19.80 1.75 -2.93
C ASP A 283 -18.82 0.59 -3.16
N VAL A 284 -18.54 0.33 -4.44
CA VAL A 284 -17.57 -0.68 -4.88
C VAL A 284 -16.49 0.02 -5.69
N VAL A 285 -15.26 -0.13 -5.24
CA VAL A 285 -14.06 0.35 -5.95
C VAL A 285 -13.46 -0.80 -6.73
N SER A 286 -13.17 -0.58 -8.01
CA SER A 286 -12.48 -1.52 -8.89
C SER A 286 -11.28 -0.83 -9.53
N LEU A 287 -10.10 -1.35 -9.27
CA LEU A 287 -8.81 -0.87 -9.77
C LEU A 287 -8.26 -1.91 -10.75
N THR A 288 -8.08 -1.53 -12.00
CA THR A 288 -7.60 -2.43 -13.06
C THR A 288 -6.25 -1.96 -13.56
N VAL A 289 -5.30 -2.88 -13.67
CA VAL A 289 -3.98 -2.65 -14.26
C VAL A 289 -3.73 -3.71 -15.32
N GLU A 290 -3.36 -3.27 -16.51
CA GLU A 290 -3.00 -4.12 -17.64
C GLU A 290 -1.95 -5.16 -17.23
N GLY A 291 -2.09 -6.41 -17.69
CA GLY A 291 -1.20 -7.52 -17.33
C GLY A 291 -1.44 -8.10 -15.93
N ILE A 292 -1.89 -7.30 -14.95
CA ILE A 292 -2.10 -7.77 -13.56
C ILE A 292 -3.55 -8.27 -13.37
N GLY A 293 -4.55 -7.43 -13.65
CA GLY A 293 -5.96 -7.77 -13.48
C GLY A 293 -6.75 -6.67 -12.78
N THR A 294 -7.77 -7.05 -12.01
CA THR A 294 -8.66 -6.13 -11.30
C THR A 294 -8.73 -6.45 -9.82
N LEU A 295 -8.37 -5.49 -8.98
CA LEU A 295 -8.57 -5.50 -7.54
C LEU A 295 -9.89 -4.82 -7.22
N ARG A 296 -10.77 -5.50 -6.49
CA ARG A 296 -12.11 -5.01 -6.18
C ARG A 296 -12.39 -5.13 -4.69
N ASN A 297 -12.94 -4.06 -4.11
CA ASN A 297 -13.38 -4.06 -2.71
C ASN A 297 -14.68 -3.27 -2.57
N ARG A 298 -15.50 -3.66 -1.60
CA ARG A 298 -16.72 -2.96 -1.22
C ARG A 298 -16.48 -2.15 0.05
N VAL A 299 -16.99 -0.93 0.08
CA VAL A 299 -17.01 -0.08 1.28
C VAL A 299 -18.21 -0.47 2.16
N VAL A 300 -17.99 -0.64 3.45
CA VAL A 300 -19.04 -0.93 4.43
C VAL A 300 -19.02 0.05 5.59
N THR A 301 -20.12 0.12 6.34
CA THR A 301 -20.19 0.92 7.57
C THR A 301 -19.22 0.36 8.61
N GLY A 302 -18.34 1.22 9.14
CA GLY A 302 -17.43 0.85 10.21
C GLY A 302 -18.05 0.94 11.60
N SER A 303 -17.29 0.51 12.61
CA SER A 303 -17.63 0.70 14.02
C SER A 303 -17.37 2.14 14.44
N ASP A 304 -18.04 2.61 15.51
CA ASP A 304 -17.80 3.93 16.13
C ASP A 304 -17.22 3.76 17.55
N PRO A 305 -15.93 3.45 17.70
CA PRO A 305 -15.30 3.35 19.01
C PRO A 305 -15.26 4.70 19.73
N ALA A 306 -15.17 4.67 21.07
CA ALA A 306 -15.00 5.87 21.86
C ALA A 306 -13.78 6.68 21.37
N PRO A 307 -13.89 8.03 21.34
CA PRO A 307 -12.76 8.87 20.93
C PRO A 307 -11.58 8.72 21.89
N ALA A 308 -10.37 8.94 21.35
CA ALA A 308 -9.20 9.09 22.18
C ALA A 308 -9.39 10.25 23.18
N PRO A 309 -8.92 10.11 24.44
CA PRO A 309 -9.00 11.20 25.41
C PRO A 309 -8.17 12.40 24.93
N ALA A 310 -8.61 13.60 25.30
CA ALA A 310 -7.85 14.82 25.03
C ALA A 310 -6.46 14.78 25.69
N ALA A 311 -5.48 15.42 25.04
CA ALA A 311 -4.15 15.53 25.59
C ALA A 311 -4.17 16.29 26.93
N ARG A 312 -3.43 15.79 27.90
CA ARG A 312 -3.21 16.50 29.16
C ARG A 312 -2.26 17.67 28.94
N ILE A 313 -2.76 18.88 29.12
CA ILE A 313 -1.92 20.08 29.16
C ILE A 313 -1.25 20.14 30.51
N ARG A 314 0.06 20.33 30.55
CA ARG A 314 0.84 20.30 31.79
C ARG A 314 1.94 21.36 31.77
N ASP A 315 2.12 22.09 32.89
CA ASP A 315 3.35 22.85 33.08
C ASP A 315 4.49 21.89 33.42
N ALA A 316 5.27 21.58 32.40
CA ALA A 316 6.37 20.62 32.51
C ALA A 316 7.54 21.16 33.34
N ALA A 317 7.71 22.49 33.40
CA ALA A 317 8.76 23.12 34.22
C ALA A 317 8.45 23.00 35.70
N ALA A 318 7.24 23.39 36.09
CA ALA A 318 6.76 23.25 37.48
C ALA A 318 6.78 21.78 37.92
N ALA A 319 6.36 20.84 37.04
CA ALA A 319 6.35 19.43 37.39
C ALA A 319 7.77 18.86 37.60
N ARG A 320 8.77 19.28 36.80
CA ARG A 320 10.18 18.90 37.02
C ARG A 320 10.72 19.47 38.30
N GLN A 321 10.48 20.75 38.59
CA GLN A 321 10.96 21.39 39.80
C GLN A 321 10.40 20.71 41.04
N ALA A 322 9.08 20.47 41.11
CA ALA A 322 8.45 19.78 42.21
C ALA A 322 9.06 18.36 42.45
N HIS A 323 9.42 17.64 41.37
CA HIS A 323 10.06 16.34 41.49
C HIS A 323 11.49 16.43 42.01
N LEU A 324 12.25 17.45 41.63
CA LEU A 324 13.62 17.67 42.11
C LEU A 324 13.61 18.09 43.59
N ASP A 325 12.68 18.94 43.99
CA ASP A 325 12.52 19.36 45.40
C ASP A 325 12.20 18.16 46.32
N GLN A 326 11.33 17.26 45.89
CA GLN A 326 11.03 16.02 46.62
C GLN A 326 12.26 15.07 46.75
N ARG A 327 13.17 15.07 45.81
CA ARG A 327 14.39 14.26 45.84
C ARG A 327 15.51 14.91 46.67
N ALA A 328 15.50 16.22 46.77
CA ALA A 328 16.46 16.96 47.60
C ALA A 328 16.14 16.89 49.11
N ASP A 329 14.88 16.55 49.49
CA ASP A 329 14.47 16.38 50.87
C ASP A 329 14.11 14.90 51.15
N PRO A 330 15.11 14.03 51.41
CA PRO A 330 14.92 12.60 51.64
C PRO A 330 14.22 12.28 52.96
N VAL A 331 13.98 13.27 53.83
CA VAL A 331 13.32 13.09 55.15
C VAL A 331 11.79 13.02 54.98
N ALA A 332 11.24 13.63 53.95
CA ALA A 332 9.80 13.62 53.70
C ALA A 332 9.29 12.29 53.10
N ALA A 333 10.17 11.42 52.56
CA ALA A 333 9.80 10.14 51.95
C ALA A 333 9.63 8.97 52.92
N ASN A 334 10.07 9.12 54.23
CA ASN A 334 9.92 8.13 55.29
C ASN A 334 8.96 8.65 56.35
N GLY A 335 7.66 8.70 56.05
CA GLY A 335 6.63 8.84 57.04
C GLY A 335 6.67 7.64 58.02
N PRO A 336 6.30 7.81 59.31
CA PRO A 336 6.38 6.73 60.30
C PRO A 336 5.48 5.56 59.86
N GLN A 337 6.08 4.35 59.97
CA GLN A 337 5.40 3.07 59.82
C GLN A 337 4.38 2.87 60.95
#